data_7cefc3ed2f4310a07ca48cb3ea8e1c34
#
_entry.id   7cefc3ed2f4310a07ca48cb3ea8e1c34
#
_cell.length_a   1.000
_cell.length_b   1.000
_cell.length_c   1.000
_cell.angle_alpha   90.00
_cell.angle_beta   90.00
_cell.angle_gamma   90.00
#
_symmetry.space_group_name_H-M   'P 1'
#
loop_
_entity.id
_entity.type
_entity.pdbx_description
1 polymer ?
#
loop_
_entity_poly.entity_id
_entity_poly.type
_entity_poly.pdbx_seq_one_letter_code
_entity_poly.pdbx_strand_id
1 'polypeptide(L)'
;MLPIVDARQLEYFLAVVDHGGMSRAAAALYVAQPSLSQALRTLERDLGQPLFHRIGRRLVLNDAGRALVEPARQVVRGLATARSSVESVAGLAAGRVEIAATPSQAVEPLATLIHAFATAHPGISVAVKGAFTASSVLEMVRGGVVEIGLLASSEEPAAAGLVFTPLGRQRFVLVTPPDGPFPPDRAVRHEELAGHRLIVGQTGSGMRRLVDRIRDSGVALDAVVETEHREAILPLVLNGVGMAVLADSWAGLAARSGALVLDLEPAAHLHISLATRPDGLSPAAAAFLAVAR
;
A
#
# COMPACT_ATOMS: atom_id res chain seq x y z
N MET A 1 23.08 -19.34 -28.98
CA MET A 1 21.91 -19.88 -28.25
C MET A 1 21.71 -18.97 -27.04
N LEU A 2 20.57 -18.30 -26.90
CA LEU A 2 20.29 -17.48 -25.73
C LEU A 2 20.30 -18.39 -24.49
N PRO A 3 20.89 -17.97 -23.36
CA PRO A 3 20.81 -18.73 -22.13
C PRO A 3 19.33 -18.91 -21.75
N ILE A 4 18.93 -20.13 -21.46
CA ILE A 4 17.52 -20.43 -21.14
C ILE A 4 17.34 -20.10 -19.65
N VAL A 5 16.91 -18.88 -19.38
CA VAL A 5 16.44 -18.49 -18.04
C VAL A 5 15.04 -19.06 -17.84
N ASP A 6 14.86 -19.91 -16.85
CA ASP A 6 13.57 -20.52 -16.51
C ASP A 6 12.77 -19.60 -15.56
N ALA A 7 11.48 -19.49 -15.79
CA ALA A 7 10.56 -18.73 -14.95
C ALA A 7 10.63 -19.15 -13.47
N ARG A 8 10.78 -20.45 -13.19
CA ARG A 8 10.91 -20.96 -11.82
C ARG A 8 12.19 -20.48 -11.13
N GLN A 9 13.27 -20.28 -11.89
CA GLN A 9 14.50 -19.70 -11.35
C GLN A 9 14.28 -18.23 -10.95
N LEU A 10 13.52 -17.48 -11.76
CA LEU A 10 13.14 -16.09 -11.44
C LEU A 10 12.20 -16.03 -10.24
N GLU A 11 11.22 -16.92 -10.11
CA GLU A 11 10.39 -17.04 -8.91
C GLU A 11 11.22 -17.29 -7.67
N TYR A 12 12.20 -18.18 -7.72
CA TYR A 12 13.10 -18.48 -6.61
C TYR A 12 14.00 -17.30 -6.26
N PHE A 13 14.52 -16.60 -7.27
CA PHE A 13 15.30 -15.38 -7.08
C PHE A 13 14.46 -14.32 -6.35
N LEU A 14 13.25 -14.05 -6.82
CA LEU A 14 12.33 -13.08 -6.22
C LEU A 14 11.93 -13.46 -4.80
N ALA A 15 11.67 -14.74 -4.55
CA ALA A 15 11.38 -15.20 -3.19
C ALA A 15 12.54 -14.93 -2.21
N VAL A 16 13.80 -15.10 -2.65
CA VAL A 16 14.97 -14.77 -1.81
C VAL A 16 15.06 -13.27 -1.54
N VAL A 17 14.73 -12.44 -2.52
CA VAL A 17 14.67 -10.98 -2.38
C VAL A 17 13.57 -10.57 -1.38
N ASP A 18 12.35 -11.07 -1.58
CA ASP A 18 11.17 -10.66 -0.81
C ASP A 18 11.20 -11.16 0.64
N HIS A 19 11.73 -12.34 0.88
CA HIS A 19 11.87 -12.91 2.24
C HIS A 19 13.22 -12.60 2.89
N GLY A 20 14.13 -11.92 2.18
CA GLY A 20 15.43 -11.46 2.71
C GLY A 20 16.37 -12.61 3.12
N GLY A 21 16.30 -13.77 2.44
CA GLY A 21 17.25 -14.86 2.63
C GLY A 21 16.75 -16.25 2.23
N MET A 22 17.70 -17.15 1.98
CA MET A 22 17.47 -18.48 1.42
C MET A 22 16.54 -19.37 2.25
N SER A 23 16.74 -19.42 3.57
CA SER A 23 15.95 -20.32 4.43
C SER A 23 14.49 -19.87 4.54
N ARG A 24 14.25 -18.56 4.62
CA ARG A 24 12.89 -17.99 4.67
C ARG A 24 12.18 -18.16 3.34
N ALA A 25 12.88 -17.91 2.23
CA ALA A 25 12.35 -18.12 0.90
C ALA A 25 11.98 -19.60 0.65
N ALA A 26 12.85 -20.53 1.03
CA ALA A 26 12.61 -21.97 0.90
C ALA A 26 11.38 -22.41 1.70
N ALA A 27 11.24 -21.91 2.93
CA ALA A 27 10.07 -22.18 3.77
C ALA A 27 8.78 -21.61 3.15
N ALA A 28 8.81 -20.37 2.64
CA ALA A 28 7.67 -19.73 1.99
C ALA A 28 7.22 -20.43 0.70
N LEU A 29 8.16 -21.03 -0.03
CA LEU A 29 7.88 -21.78 -1.28
C LEU A 29 7.64 -23.28 -1.05
N TYR A 30 7.72 -23.76 0.21
CA TYR A 30 7.59 -25.19 0.57
C TYR A 30 8.58 -26.07 -0.20
N VAL A 31 9.83 -25.60 -0.37
CA VAL A 31 10.91 -26.35 -1.05
C VAL A 31 12.10 -26.53 -0.14
N ALA A 32 12.94 -27.54 -0.46
CA ALA A 32 14.20 -27.73 0.24
C ALA A 32 15.18 -26.58 -0.10
N GLN A 33 15.85 -26.01 0.92
CA GLN A 33 16.85 -24.96 0.72
C GLN A 33 17.96 -25.33 -0.28
N PRO A 34 18.50 -26.58 -0.31
CA PRO A 34 19.46 -26.98 -1.35
C PRO A 34 18.94 -26.83 -2.79
N SER A 35 17.65 -27.15 -3.03
CA SER A 35 17.03 -27.01 -4.35
C SER A 35 16.94 -25.54 -4.78
N LEU A 36 16.52 -24.67 -3.87
CA LEU A 36 16.50 -23.23 -4.10
C LEU A 36 17.92 -22.69 -4.39
N SER A 37 18.90 -23.10 -3.61
CA SER A 37 20.31 -22.71 -3.79
C SER A 37 20.87 -23.17 -5.14
N GLN A 38 20.51 -24.36 -5.57
CA GLN A 38 20.94 -24.90 -6.86
C GLN A 38 20.30 -24.14 -8.03
N ALA A 39 19.02 -23.84 -7.96
CA ALA A 39 18.32 -23.08 -8.98
C ALA A 39 18.91 -21.67 -9.15
N LEU A 40 19.24 -20.99 -8.03
CA LEU A 40 19.90 -19.67 -8.08
C LEU A 40 21.30 -19.74 -8.69
N ARG A 41 22.10 -20.73 -8.33
CA ARG A 41 23.42 -20.90 -8.97
C ARG A 41 23.30 -21.16 -10.47
N THR A 42 22.29 -21.88 -10.89
CA THR A 42 22.02 -22.11 -12.31
C THR A 42 21.64 -20.78 -12.98
N LEU A 43 20.74 -19.99 -12.38
CA LEU A 43 20.38 -18.65 -12.88
C LEU A 43 21.61 -17.73 -13.01
N GLU A 44 22.44 -17.64 -11.97
CA GLU A 44 23.67 -16.83 -11.99
C GLU A 44 24.64 -17.27 -13.08
N ARG A 45 24.79 -18.59 -13.25
CA ARG A 45 25.62 -19.15 -14.34
C ARG A 45 25.04 -18.81 -15.73
N ASP A 46 23.74 -18.93 -15.91
CA ASP A 46 23.07 -18.68 -17.19
C ASP A 46 23.07 -17.19 -17.55
N LEU A 47 23.07 -16.31 -16.55
CA LEU A 47 23.22 -14.86 -16.69
C LEU A 47 24.69 -14.42 -16.77
N GLY A 48 25.65 -15.30 -16.46
CA GLY A 48 27.09 -15.02 -16.47
C GLY A 48 27.58 -14.13 -15.34
N GLN A 49 26.76 -13.84 -14.34
CA GLN A 49 27.10 -12.96 -13.22
C GLN A 49 26.44 -13.41 -11.91
N PRO A 50 27.11 -13.24 -10.74
CA PRO A 50 26.46 -13.40 -9.46
C PRO A 50 25.38 -12.30 -9.27
N LEU A 51 24.32 -12.63 -8.56
CA LEU A 51 23.21 -11.71 -8.24
C LEU A 51 23.26 -11.22 -6.79
N PHE A 52 24.00 -11.93 -5.95
CA PHE A 52 24.09 -11.64 -4.54
C PHE A 52 25.53 -11.55 -4.06
N HIS A 53 25.77 -10.69 -3.05
CA HIS A 53 26.98 -10.72 -2.21
C HIS A 53 26.68 -11.43 -0.90
N ARG A 54 27.66 -12.11 -0.35
CA ARG A 54 27.64 -12.63 1.02
C ARG A 54 28.33 -11.65 1.96
N ILE A 55 27.58 -11.05 2.87
CA ILE A 55 28.11 -10.21 3.94
C ILE A 55 27.88 -10.97 5.26
N GLY A 56 28.92 -11.68 5.71
CA GLY A 56 28.82 -12.61 6.83
C GLY A 56 27.82 -13.74 6.53
N ARG A 57 26.74 -13.83 7.32
CA ARG A 57 25.67 -14.81 7.12
C ARG A 57 24.50 -14.29 6.27
N ARG A 58 24.53 -13.03 5.83
CA ARG A 58 23.45 -12.39 5.05
C ARG A 58 23.75 -12.44 3.56
N LEU A 59 22.71 -12.67 2.80
CA LEU A 59 22.71 -12.58 1.35
C LEU A 59 22.11 -11.21 0.98
N VAL A 60 22.88 -10.39 0.24
CA VAL A 60 22.49 -9.03 -0.14
C VAL A 60 22.59 -8.91 -1.65
N LEU A 61 21.59 -8.32 -2.29
CA LEU A 61 21.64 -8.07 -3.74
C LEU A 61 22.85 -7.21 -4.12
N ASN A 62 23.58 -7.62 -5.15
CA ASN A 62 24.54 -6.77 -5.84
C ASN A 62 23.84 -5.92 -6.92
N ASP A 63 24.60 -5.15 -7.70
CA ASP A 63 24.02 -4.29 -8.75
C ASP A 63 23.31 -5.09 -9.85
N ALA A 64 23.85 -6.23 -10.28
CA ALA A 64 23.22 -7.12 -11.24
C ALA A 64 21.91 -7.70 -10.68
N GLY A 65 21.91 -8.13 -9.40
CA GLY A 65 20.73 -8.59 -8.73
C GLY A 65 19.65 -7.50 -8.63
N ARG A 66 20.01 -6.28 -8.24
CA ARG A 66 19.10 -5.13 -8.23
C ARG A 66 18.49 -4.85 -9.61
N ALA A 67 19.30 -4.88 -10.66
CA ALA A 67 18.85 -4.67 -12.03
C ALA A 67 17.90 -5.79 -12.51
N LEU A 68 18.05 -7.02 -12.00
CA LEU A 68 17.21 -8.16 -12.40
C LEU A 68 15.83 -8.15 -11.73
N VAL A 69 15.66 -7.53 -10.56
CA VAL A 69 14.40 -7.63 -9.78
C VAL A 69 13.18 -7.27 -10.62
N GLU A 70 13.21 -6.10 -11.24
CA GLU A 70 12.06 -5.60 -12.01
C GLU A 70 11.78 -6.46 -13.25
N PRO A 71 12.75 -6.76 -14.13
CA PRO A 71 12.54 -7.68 -15.26
C PRO A 71 12.03 -9.06 -14.83
N ALA A 72 12.57 -9.63 -13.74
CA ALA A 72 12.12 -10.92 -13.24
C ALA A 72 10.65 -10.90 -12.81
N ARG A 73 10.21 -9.84 -12.10
CA ARG A 73 8.81 -9.65 -11.72
C ARG A 73 7.90 -9.54 -12.95
N GLN A 74 8.34 -8.83 -13.98
CA GLN A 74 7.56 -8.69 -15.23
C GLN A 74 7.36 -10.04 -15.93
N VAL A 75 8.41 -10.86 -16.03
CA VAL A 75 8.33 -12.20 -16.64
C VAL A 75 7.39 -13.13 -15.86
N VAL A 76 7.58 -13.23 -14.55
CA VAL A 76 6.76 -14.11 -13.69
C VAL A 76 5.28 -13.71 -13.77
N ARG A 77 4.99 -12.41 -13.74
CA ARG A 77 3.63 -11.91 -13.91
C ARG A 77 3.08 -12.14 -15.30
N GLY A 78 3.86 -11.90 -16.35
CA GLY A 78 3.44 -12.15 -17.73
C GLY A 78 2.95 -13.59 -17.91
N LEU A 79 3.63 -14.55 -17.29
CA LEU A 79 3.21 -15.95 -17.28
C LEU A 79 1.93 -16.17 -16.48
N ALA A 80 1.79 -15.55 -15.31
CA ALA A 80 0.57 -15.61 -14.51
C ALA A 80 -0.62 -14.98 -15.26
N THR A 81 -0.41 -13.83 -15.91
CA THR A 81 -1.41 -13.18 -16.77
C THR A 81 -1.81 -14.04 -17.95
N ALA A 82 -0.84 -14.68 -18.63
CA ALA A 82 -1.13 -15.56 -19.76
C ALA A 82 -2.00 -16.75 -19.33
N ARG A 83 -1.70 -17.37 -18.18
CA ARG A 83 -2.53 -18.46 -17.62
C ARG A 83 -3.94 -17.97 -17.30
N SER A 84 -4.07 -16.88 -16.54
CA SER A 84 -5.38 -16.36 -16.17
C SER A 84 -6.19 -15.85 -17.36
N SER A 85 -5.54 -15.37 -18.44
CA SER A 85 -6.22 -15.00 -19.68
C SER A 85 -6.86 -16.21 -20.37
N VAL A 86 -6.19 -17.37 -20.37
CA VAL A 86 -6.77 -18.63 -20.91
C VAL A 86 -7.91 -19.12 -20.01
N GLU A 87 -7.73 -19.08 -18.70
CA GLU A 87 -8.75 -19.46 -17.72
C GLU A 87 -9.99 -18.56 -17.80
N SER A 88 -9.80 -17.26 -18.08
CA SER A 88 -10.90 -16.30 -18.19
C SER A 88 -11.79 -16.49 -19.42
N VAL A 89 -11.33 -17.20 -20.47
CA VAL A 89 -12.15 -17.58 -21.61
C VAL A 89 -13.29 -18.54 -21.19
N ALA A 90 -13.09 -19.30 -20.11
CA ALA A 90 -14.11 -20.15 -19.50
C ALA A 90 -15.04 -19.40 -18.52
N GLY A 91 -14.97 -18.06 -18.47
CA GLY A 91 -15.61 -17.19 -17.48
C GLY A 91 -14.61 -16.87 -16.37
N LEU A 92 -14.66 -15.65 -15.81
CA LEU A 92 -13.84 -15.20 -14.66
C LEU A 92 -14.18 -15.99 -13.37
N ALA A 93 -14.05 -17.33 -13.44
CA ALA A 93 -14.48 -18.24 -12.38
C ALA A 93 -13.45 -18.35 -11.24
N ALA A 94 -12.19 -18.00 -11.49
CA ALA A 94 -11.10 -18.06 -10.49
C ALA A 94 -10.02 -17.03 -10.81
N GLY A 95 -9.27 -16.63 -9.79
CA GLY A 95 -8.16 -15.70 -9.95
C GLY A 95 -7.77 -15.03 -8.63
N ARG A 96 -6.81 -14.09 -8.73
CA ARG A 96 -6.35 -13.30 -7.60
C ARG A 96 -6.01 -11.89 -8.06
N VAL A 97 -6.47 -10.90 -7.32
CA VAL A 97 -6.07 -9.49 -7.48
C VAL A 97 -5.15 -9.11 -6.32
N GLU A 98 -4.01 -8.53 -6.64
CA GLU A 98 -3.09 -7.99 -5.63
C GLU A 98 -3.12 -6.46 -5.64
N ILE A 99 -3.46 -5.88 -4.49
CA ILE A 99 -3.64 -4.44 -4.30
C ILE A 99 -2.71 -3.97 -3.20
N ALA A 100 -1.95 -2.89 -3.43
CA ALA A 100 -1.29 -2.16 -2.36
C ALA A 100 -2.16 -0.96 -1.95
N ALA A 101 -2.28 -0.71 -0.66
CA ALA A 101 -3.04 0.41 -0.14
C ALA A 101 -2.38 1.07 1.06
N THR A 102 -2.53 2.39 1.19
CA THR A 102 -2.21 3.08 2.43
C THR A 102 -3.30 2.83 3.48
N PRO A 103 -2.99 2.88 4.80
CA PRO A 103 -3.91 2.41 5.85
C PRO A 103 -5.30 3.07 5.82
N SER A 104 -5.38 4.39 5.60
CA SER A 104 -6.68 5.07 5.55
C SER A 104 -7.51 4.64 4.33
N GLN A 105 -6.89 4.45 3.19
CA GLN A 105 -7.56 4.01 1.96
C GLN A 105 -7.95 2.53 2.02
N ALA A 106 -7.27 1.73 2.84
CA ALA A 106 -7.68 0.35 3.12
C ALA A 106 -9.00 0.29 3.92
N VAL A 107 -9.26 1.28 4.79
CA VAL A 107 -10.55 1.42 5.51
C VAL A 107 -11.64 1.86 4.54
N GLU A 108 -11.43 2.96 3.82
CA GLU A 108 -12.29 3.45 2.75
C GLU A 108 -11.45 4.23 1.72
N PRO A 109 -11.65 3.98 0.43
CA PRO A 109 -12.76 3.26 -0.21
C PRO A 109 -12.52 1.76 -0.47
N LEU A 110 -11.36 1.19 -0.11
CA LEU A 110 -11.01 -0.18 -0.53
C LEU A 110 -11.98 -1.23 0.01
N ALA A 111 -12.43 -1.10 1.27
CA ALA A 111 -13.38 -2.06 1.86
C ALA A 111 -14.68 -2.12 1.05
N THR A 112 -15.23 -0.97 0.67
CA THR A 112 -16.43 -0.87 -0.18
C THR A 112 -16.18 -1.45 -1.57
N LEU A 113 -15.03 -1.15 -2.20
CA LEU A 113 -14.68 -1.70 -3.51
C LEU A 113 -14.51 -3.23 -3.48
N ILE A 114 -13.86 -3.76 -2.44
CA ILE A 114 -13.72 -5.22 -2.25
C ILE A 114 -15.08 -5.87 -2.06
N HIS A 115 -15.97 -5.28 -1.28
CA HIS A 115 -17.33 -5.82 -1.09
C HIS A 115 -18.08 -5.92 -2.41
N ALA A 116 -18.10 -4.85 -3.20
CA ALA A 116 -18.75 -4.84 -4.52
C ALA A 116 -18.13 -5.86 -5.47
N PHE A 117 -16.79 -5.91 -5.50
CA PHE A 117 -16.04 -6.85 -6.35
C PHE A 117 -16.27 -8.31 -5.95
N ALA A 118 -16.20 -8.64 -4.67
CA ALA A 118 -16.43 -10.01 -4.18
C ALA A 118 -17.86 -10.49 -4.43
N THR A 119 -18.83 -9.57 -4.40
CA THR A 119 -20.23 -9.88 -4.74
C THR A 119 -20.39 -10.19 -6.23
N ALA A 120 -19.71 -9.42 -7.10
CA ALA A 120 -19.77 -9.62 -8.56
C ALA A 120 -18.91 -10.81 -9.04
N HIS A 121 -17.82 -11.11 -8.33
CA HIS A 121 -16.82 -12.11 -8.72
C HIS A 121 -16.44 -13.05 -7.55
N PRO A 122 -17.36 -13.90 -7.06
CA PRO A 122 -17.16 -14.70 -5.84
C PRO A 122 -16.02 -15.72 -5.92
N GLY A 123 -15.57 -16.08 -7.14
CA GLY A 123 -14.45 -17.00 -7.36
C GLY A 123 -13.07 -16.33 -7.35
N ILE A 124 -12.99 -14.98 -7.27
CA ILE A 124 -11.72 -14.26 -7.32
C ILE A 124 -11.32 -13.80 -5.91
N SER A 125 -10.10 -14.16 -5.50
CA SER A 125 -9.54 -13.69 -4.23
C SER A 125 -8.89 -12.32 -4.38
N VAL A 126 -8.96 -11.50 -3.30
CA VAL A 126 -8.27 -10.22 -3.22
C VAL A 126 -7.21 -10.30 -2.13
N ALA A 127 -5.97 -9.93 -2.46
CA ALA A 127 -4.88 -9.80 -1.50
C ALA A 127 -4.49 -8.34 -1.37
N VAL A 128 -4.53 -7.83 -0.14
CA VAL A 128 -4.14 -6.44 0.15
C VAL A 128 -2.79 -6.42 0.85
N LYS A 129 -1.85 -5.64 0.30
CA LYS A 129 -0.54 -5.36 0.90
C LYS A 129 -0.53 -3.95 1.46
N GLY A 130 -0.09 -3.81 2.69
CA GLY A 130 0.06 -2.50 3.33
C GLY A 130 1.27 -1.73 2.79
N ALA A 131 1.09 -0.44 2.56
CA ALA A 131 2.16 0.51 2.28
C ALA A 131 1.89 1.80 3.05
N PHE A 132 2.90 2.33 3.73
CA PHE A 132 2.69 3.46 4.64
C PHE A 132 2.59 4.82 3.95
N THR A 133 3.14 4.94 2.73
CA THR A 133 3.15 6.19 1.96
C THR A 133 2.67 5.98 0.54
N ALA A 134 2.22 7.05 -0.11
CA ALA A 134 1.86 7.01 -1.53
C ALA A 134 3.04 6.58 -2.43
N SER A 135 4.27 7.05 -2.12
CA SER A 135 5.47 6.64 -2.85
C SER A 135 5.71 5.14 -2.77
N SER A 136 5.59 4.54 -1.58
CA SER A 136 5.73 3.08 -1.41
C SER A 136 4.67 2.30 -2.20
N VAL A 137 3.42 2.78 -2.27
CA VAL A 137 2.39 2.18 -3.13
C VAL A 137 2.82 2.23 -4.59
N LEU A 138 3.29 3.40 -5.07
CA LEU A 138 3.72 3.56 -6.46
C LEU A 138 4.94 2.69 -6.80
N GLU A 139 5.89 2.56 -5.89
CA GLU A 139 7.04 1.65 -6.03
C GLU A 139 6.59 0.19 -6.14
N MET A 140 5.62 -0.25 -5.32
CA MET A 140 5.08 -1.60 -5.41
C MET A 140 4.36 -1.86 -6.73
N VAL A 141 3.66 -0.88 -7.29
CA VAL A 141 3.02 -0.99 -8.62
C VAL A 141 4.06 -1.03 -9.73
N ARG A 142 5.04 -0.10 -9.72
CA ARG A 142 6.13 -0.06 -10.71
C ARG A 142 6.95 -1.35 -10.66
N GLY A 143 7.41 -1.73 -9.48
CA GLY A 143 8.17 -2.95 -9.22
C GLY A 143 7.35 -4.21 -9.36
N GLY A 144 6.06 -4.06 -9.68
CA GLY A 144 5.16 -5.17 -9.92
C GLY A 144 4.99 -6.13 -8.77
N VAL A 145 5.16 -5.64 -7.57
CA VAL A 145 4.77 -6.38 -6.36
C VAL A 145 3.25 -6.54 -6.30
N VAL A 146 2.52 -5.58 -6.89
CA VAL A 146 1.07 -5.58 -7.04
C VAL A 146 0.68 -5.06 -8.43
N GLU A 147 -0.56 -5.33 -8.84
CA GLU A 147 -1.10 -4.81 -10.10
C GLU A 147 -1.78 -3.45 -9.90
N ILE A 148 -2.41 -3.24 -8.76
CA ILE A 148 -3.20 -2.05 -8.43
C ILE A 148 -2.64 -1.43 -7.15
N GLY A 149 -2.45 -0.12 -7.17
CA GLY A 149 -2.14 0.67 -5.99
C GLY A 149 -3.28 1.61 -5.65
N LEU A 150 -3.74 1.64 -4.41
CA LEU A 150 -4.70 2.62 -3.93
C LEU A 150 -3.99 3.59 -2.99
N LEU A 151 -4.00 4.85 -3.34
CA LEU A 151 -3.25 5.87 -2.63
C LEU A 151 -4.03 7.18 -2.48
N ALA A 152 -3.55 7.98 -1.53
CA ALA A 152 -4.00 9.35 -1.33
C ALA A 152 -2.82 10.31 -1.46
N SER A 153 -3.04 11.44 -2.13
CA SER A 153 -2.05 12.51 -2.31
C SER A 153 -2.68 13.89 -2.08
N SER A 154 -1.87 14.87 -1.71
CA SER A 154 -2.33 16.26 -1.53
C SER A 154 -2.67 16.96 -2.84
N GLU A 155 -2.09 16.48 -3.94
CA GLU A 155 -2.30 16.96 -5.30
C GLU A 155 -2.73 15.79 -6.19
N GLU A 156 -3.22 16.06 -7.39
CA GLU A 156 -3.48 15.01 -8.37
C GLU A 156 -2.20 14.24 -8.65
N PRO A 157 -2.20 12.91 -8.45
CA PRO A 157 -0.99 12.14 -8.60
C PRO A 157 -0.58 12.04 -10.07
N ALA A 158 0.69 12.32 -10.34
CA ALA A 158 1.31 12.12 -11.64
C ALA A 158 2.64 11.41 -11.45
N ALA A 159 2.86 10.33 -12.18
CA ALA A 159 4.12 9.61 -12.13
C ALA A 159 4.38 8.88 -13.46
N ALA A 160 5.56 9.05 -14.01
CA ALA A 160 5.96 8.42 -15.27
C ALA A 160 5.79 6.88 -15.21
N GLY A 161 5.24 6.31 -16.27
CA GLY A 161 5.03 4.87 -16.42
C GLY A 161 3.86 4.30 -15.59
N LEU A 162 2.98 5.17 -15.04
CA LEU A 162 1.77 4.74 -14.34
C LEU A 162 0.54 5.46 -14.91
N VAL A 163 -0.59 4.78 -14.84
CA VAL A 163 -1.92 5.30 -15.18
C VAL A 163 -2.70 5.48 -13.89
N PHE A 164 -3.33 6.64 -13.72
CA PHE A 164 -4.14 6.95 -12.55
C PHE A 164 -5.63 7.00 -12.91
N THR A 165 -6.43 6.33 -12.09
CA THR A 165 -7.90 6.41 -12.14
C THR A 165 -8.35 7.13 -10.87
N PRO A 166 -8.88 8.37 -10.98
CA PRO A 166 -9.35 9.12 -9.82
C PRO A 166 -10.62 8.46 -9.26
N LEU A 167 -10.69 8.35 -7.92
CA LEU A 167 -11.87 7.86 -7.19
C LEU A 167 -12.62 8.98 -6.45
N GLY A 168 -12.02 10.17 -6.36
CA GLY A 168 -12.62 11.29 -5.67
C GLY A 168 -11.67 11.98 -4.69
N ARG A 169 -12.25 12.68 -3.73
CA ARG A 169 -11.52 13.40 -2.68
C ARG A 169 -12.01 12.98 -1.32
N GLN A 170 -11.07 12.92 -0.38
CA GLN A 170 -11.35 12.78 1.05
C GLN A 170 -10.87 14.04 1.76
N ARG A 171 -11.66 14.52 2.73
CA ARG A 171 -11.25 15.64 3.58
C ARG A 171 -10.54 15.13 4.83
N PHE A 172 -9.84 16.01 5.50
CA PHE A 172 -9.36 15.76 6.84
C PHE A 172 -10.38 16.24 7.86
N VAL A 173 -10.50 15.48 8.95
CA VAL A 173 -11.35 15.77 10.11
C VAL A 173 -10.51 15.74 11.37
N LEU A 174 -10.94 16.46 12.40
CA LEU A 174 -10.42 16.35 13.75
C LEU A 174 -11.24 15.31 14.51
N VAL A 175 -10.57 14.33 15.10
CA VAL A 175 -11.18 13.32 15.98
C VAL A 175 -10.72 13.58 17.40
N THR A 176 -11.68 13.79 18.31
CA THR A 176 -11.42 14.08 19.71
C THR A 176 -12.12 13.08 20.63
N PRO A 177 -11.73 12.95 21.90
CA PRO A 177 -12.54 12.24 22.89
C PRO A 177 -13.96 12.80 22.96
N PRO A 178 -14.93 12.03 23.48
CA PRO A 178 -16.35 12.46 23.59
C PRO A 178 -16.52 13.77 24.38
N ASP A 179 -15.72 13.95 25.41
CA ASP A 179 -15.64 15.12 26.30
C ASP A 179 -14.51 16.08 25.91
N GLY A 180 -14.14 16.09 24.62
CA GLY A 180 -13.09 16.95 24.08
C GLY A 180 -13.39 18.45 24.22
N PRO A 181 -12.39 19.31 24.00
CA PRO A 181 -12.46 20.74 24.29
C PRO A 181 -13.35 21.54 23.30
N PHE A 182 -13.79 20.93 22.23
CA PHE A 182 -14.57 21.59 21.18
C PHE A 182 -16.05 21.15 21.23
N PRO A 183 -17.00 22.10 21.07
CA PRO A 183 -18.40 21.75 20.97
C PRO A 183 -18.68 20.95 19.70
N PRO A 184 -19.70 20.05 19.70
CA PRO A 184 -20.14 19.35 18.51
C PRO A 184 -20.68 20.35 17.45
N ASP A 185 -20.74 19.90 16.20
CA ASP A 185 -21.33 20.63 15.07
C ASP A 185 -20.69 21.97 14.70
N ARG A 186 -19.43 22.17 15.12
CA ARG A 186 -18.63 23.34 14.77
C ARG A 186 -17.33 22.93 14.07
N ALA A 187 -16.97 23.65 13.00
CA ALA A 187 -15.63 23.52 12.43
C ALA A 187 -14.57 24.09 13.38
N VAL A 188 -13.42 23.46 13.47
CA VAL A 188 -12.28 23.86 14.30
C VAL A 188 -11.24 24.49 13.38
N ARG A 189 -10.86 25.73 13.68
CA ARG A 189 -9.79 26.40 12.95
C ARG A 189 -8.43 25.83 13.36
N HIS A 190 -7.50 25.83 12.41
CA HIS A 190 -6.16 25.27 12.66
C HIS A 190 -5.47 25.94 13.85
N GLU A 191 -5.66 27.26 14.06
CA GLU A 191 -5.08 28.02 15.18
C GLU A 191 -5.62 27.57 16.55
N GLU A 192 -6.86 27.04 16.58
CA GLU A 192 -7.48 26.55 17.80
C GLU A 192 -6.87 25.24 18.30
N LEU A 193 -6.06 24.56 17.46
CA LEU A 193 -5.32 23.39 17.88
C LEU A 193 -4.10 23.70 18.75
N ALA A 194 -3.74 24.99 18.88
CA ALA A 194 -2.61 25.42 19.71
C ALA A 194 -2.78 24.99 21.16
N GLY A 195 -1.73 24.43 21.75
CA GLY A 195 -1.71 23.97 23.14
C GLY A 195 -2.48 22.69 23.43
N HIS A 196 -3.11 22.09 22.42
CA HIS A 196 -3.77 20.80 22.58
C HIS A 196 -2.84 19.64 22.23
N ARG A 197 -3.03 18.53 22.95
CA ARG A 197 -2.27 17.29 22.75
C ARG A 197 -2.72 16.57 21.47
N LEU A 198 -1.79 16.33 20.57
CA LEU A 198 -2.03 15.66 19.30
C LEU A 198 -1.35 14.29 19.23
N ILE A 199 -2.07 13.32 18.68
CA ILE A 199 -1.54 12.04 18.25
C ILE A 199 -1.31 12.15 16.75
N VAL A 200 -0.08 11.96 16.30
CA VAL A 200 0.32 12.15 14.91
C VAL A 200 0.79 10.83 14.27
N GLY A 201 0.60 10.73 12.97
CA GLY A 201 1.15 9.62 12.20
C GLY A 201 2.62 9.83 11.89
N GLN A 202 3.24 8.78 11.38
CA GLN A 202 4.63 8.80 10.95
C GLN A 202 4.89 9.84 9.86
N THR A 203 6.13 10.31 9.80
CA THR A 203 6.64 11.20 8.75
C THR A 203 6.37 10.63 7.34
N GLY A 204 5.98 11.50 6.40
CA GLY A 204 5.64 11.13 5.02
C GLY A 204 4.20 10.66 4.82
N SER A 205 3.40 10.45 5.87
CA SER A 205 1.96 10.20 5.73
C SER A 205 1.19 11.48 5.39
N GLY A 206 0.03 11.34 4.72
CA GLY A 206 -0.82 12.49 4.38
C GLY A 206 -1.28 13.27 5.61
N MET A 207 -1.64 12.57 6.69
CA MET A 207 -2.02 13.14 7.97
C MET A 207 -0.86 13.96 8.59
N ARG A 208 0.35 13.38 8.62
CA ARG A 208 1.53 14.06 9.17
C ARG A 208 1.85 15.32 8.36
N ARG A 209 1.80 15.27 7.04
CA ARG A 209 2.02 16.45 6.20
C ARG A 209 1.04 17.59 6.47
N LEU A 210 -0.23 17.30 6.78
CA LEU A 210 -1.17 18.35 7.18
C LEU A 210 -0.79 18.95 8.53
N VAL A 211 -0.51 18.14 9.54
CA VAL A 211 -0.08 18.60 10.87
C VAL A 211 1.21 19.42 10.77
N ASP A 212 2.18 18.99 9.97
CA ASP A 212 3.42 19.75 9.77
C ASP A 212 3.15 21.10 9.09
N ARG A 213 2.27 21.20 8.08
CA ARG A 213 1.87 22.49 7.48
C ARG A 213 1.18 23.41 8.48
N ILE A 214 0.33 22.87 9.35
CA ILE A 214 -0.30 23.68 10.42
C ILE A 214 0.76 24.21 11.38
N ARG A 215 1.74 23.39 11.75
CA ARG A 215 2.87 23.81 12.58
C ARG A 215 3.72 24.88 11.89
N ASP A 216 4.02 24.69 10.61
CA ASP A 216 4.83 25.63 9.81
C ASP A 216 4.13 26.99 9.62
N SER A 217 2.79 27.04 9.73
CA SER A 217 2.04 28.30 9.74
C SER A 217 2.12 29.07 11.08
N GLY A 218 2.87 28.55 12.05
CA GLY A 218 3.11 29.18 13.35
C GLY A 218 2.22 28.69 14.49
N VAL A 219 1.40 27.65 14.26
CA VAL A 219 0.55 27.08 15.32
C VAL A 219 1.40 26.16 16.22
N ALA A 220 1.43 26.43 17.50
CA ALA A 220 2.16 25.63 18.48
C ALA A 220 1.41 24.33 18.77
N LEU A 221 1.78 23.24 18.10
CA LEU A 221 1.17 21.92 18.25
C LEU A 221 1.99 21.04 19.20
N ASP A 222 1.33 20.41 20.17
CA ASP A 222 1.94 19.46 21.12
C ASP A 222 1.72 18.00 20.64
N ALA A 223 2.68 17.45 19.90
CA ALA A 223 2.65 16.07 19.44
C ALA A 223 3.10 15.12 20.56
N VAL A 224 2.16 14.62 21.36
CA VAL A 224 2.43 13.76 22.52
C VAL A 224 2.66 12.29 22.16
N VAL A 225 2.16 11.84 21.01
CA VAL A 225 2.39 10.49 20.48
C VAL A 225 2.66 10.58 18.98
N GLU A 226 3.72 9.96 18.52
CA GLU A 226 3.96 9.64 17.11
C GLU A 226 3.90 8.13 16.92
N THR A 227 3.11 7.66 15.95
CA THR A 227 2.96 6.21 15.71
C THR A 227 2.89 5.88 14.22
N GLU A 228 3.53 4.78 13.84
CA GLU A 228 3.37 4.14 12.52
C GLU A 228 2.08 3.32 12.43
N HIS A 229 1.57 2.86 13.58
CA HIS A 229 0.36 2.07 13.70
C HIS A 229 -0.89 2.94 13.64
N ARG A 230 -1.43 3.10 12.43
CA ARG A 230 -2.62 3.94 12.20
C ARG A 230 -3.83 3.46 12.99
N GLU A 231 -3.96 2.17 13.17
CA GLU A 231 -5.02 1.52 13.94
C GLU A 231 -4.98 1.85 15.44
N ALA A 232 -3.82 2.24 15.97
CA ALA A 232 -3.68 2.64 17.36
C ALA A 232 -4.22 4.05 17.65
N ILE A 233 -4.36 4.90 16.62
CA ILE A 233 -4.69 6.32 16.81
C ILE A 233 -6.08 6.48 17.44
N LEU A 234 -7.11 5.85 16.88
CA LEU A 234 -8.48 5.96 17.41
C LEU A 234 -8.60 5.44 18.85
N PRO A 235 -8.05 4.28 19.21
CA PRO A 235 -7.99 3.85 20.61
C PRO A 235 -7.28 4.84 21.54
N LEU A 236 -6.19 5.46 21.11
CA LEU A 236 -5.49 6.49 21.90
C LEU A 236 -6.34 7.73 22.10
N VAL A 237 -7.09 8.17 21.09
CA VAL A 237 -8.05 9.28 21.19
C VAL A 237 -9.15 8.93 22.21
N LEU A 238 -9.78 7.77 22.07
CA LEU A 238 -10.85 7.33 22.96
C LEU A 238 -10.42 7.18 24.43
N ASN A 239 -9.14 6.87 24.67
CA ASN A 239 -8.54 6.85 26.01
C ASN A 239 -8.08 8.23 26.52
N GLY A 240 -8.40 9.32 25.81
CA GLY A 240 -8.08 10.68 26.24
C GLY A 240 -6.61 11.06 26.19
N VAL A 241 -5.77 10.32 25.45
CA VAL A 241 -4.34 10.64 25.31
C VAL A 241 -4.14 11.96 24.57
N GLY A 242 -5.01 12.26 23.60
CA GLY A 242 -4.99 13.47 22.80
C GLY A 242 -6.04 13.38 21.69
N MET A 243 -6.01 14.31 20.77
CA MET A 243 -6.85 14.32 19.57
C MET A 243 -6.01 14.01 18.33
N ALA A 244 -6.66 13.68 17.21
CA ALA A 244 -5.95 13.36 15.97
C ALA A 244 -6.63 13.98 14.74
N VAL A 245 -5.81 14.43 13.78
CA VAL A 245 -6.28 14.77 12.44
C VAL A 245 -6.25 13.51 11.59
N LEU A 246 -7.40 13.05 11.12
CA LEU A 246 -7.55 11.84 10.32
C LEU A 246 -8.23 12.15 8.98
N ALA A 247 -8.07 11.27 7.99
CA ALA A 247 -8.94 11.30 6.81
C ALA A 247 -10.37 10.93 7.22
N ASP A 248 -11.38 11.50 6.57
CA ASP A 248 -12.80 11.26 6.84
C ASP A 248 -13.25 9.81 6.63
N SER A 249 -12.44 8.99 5.95
CA SER A 249 -12.61 7.54 5.91
C SER A 249 -12.70 6.89 7.31
N TRP A 250 -12.14 7.53 8.33
CA TRP A 250 -12.22 7.10 9.73
C TRP A 250 -13.42 7.66 10.48
N ALA A 251 -14.10 8.70 9.94
CA ALA A 251 -15.14 9.43 10.64
C ALA A 251 -16.29 8.53 11.11
N GLY A 252 -16.78 7.65 10.23
CA GLY A 252 -17.85 6.74 10.56
C GLY A 252 -17.49 5.74 11.66
N LEU A 253 -16.27 5.21 11.65
CA LEU A 253 -15.80 4.30 12.71
C LEU A 253 -15.59 5.07 14.02
N ALA A 254 -14.98 6.24 13.98
CA ALA A 254 -14.72 7.09 15.14
C ALA A 254 -16.03 7.48 15.84
N ALA A 255 -17.03 7.96 15.09
CA ALA A 255 -18.34 8.34 15.63
C ALA A 255 -19.07 7.16 16.27
N ARG A 256 -19.11 6.00 15.61
CA ARG A 256 -19.70 4.78 16.18
C ARG A 256 -18.97 4.28 17.43
N SER A 257 -17.69 4.58 17.57
CA SER A 257 -16.88 4.26 18.75
C SER A 257 -17.00 5.28 19.87
N GLY A 258 -17.80 6.35 19.69
CA GLY A 258 -18.06 7.38 20.69
C GLY A 258 -17.11 8.58 20.62
N ALA A 259 -16.21 8.67 19.67
CA ALA A 259 -15.39 9.87 19.47
C ALA A 259 -16.21 10.99 18.83
N LEU A 260 -15.86 12.23 19.14
CA LEU A 260 -16.40 13.39 18.45
C LEU A 260 -15.58 13.64 17.16
N VAL A 261 -16.29 13.81 16.05
CA VAL A 261 -15.68 14.09 14.74
C VAL A 261 -16.08 15.50 14.31
N LEU A 262 -15.08 16.34 14.04
CA LEU A 262 -15.25 17.75 13.74
C LEU A 262 -14.58 18.10 12.41
N ASP A 263 -15.17 19.04 11.68
CA ASP A 263 -14.55 19.59 10.49
C ASP A 263 -13.38 20.51 10.85
N LEU A 264 -12.40 20.58 9.97
CA LEU A 264 -11.26 21.48 10.08
C LEU A 264 -11.42 22.67 9.14
N GLU A 265 -11.00 23.85 9.56
CA GLU A 265 -11.02 25.07 8.79
C GLU A 265 -9.63 25.76 8.81
N PRO A 266 -9.03 26.09 7.64
CA PRO A 266 -9.51 25.77 6.29
C PRO A 266 -9.54 24.26 5.99
N ALA A 267 -10.52 23.83 5.17
CA ALA A 267 -10.64 22.42 4.80
C ALA A 267 -9.44 21.98 3.96
N ALA A 268 -8.86 20.88 4.33
CA ALA A 268 -7.78 20.22 3.59
C ALA A 268 -8.26 18.88 3.03
N HIS A 269 -7.85 18.57 1.80
CA HIS A 269 -8.32 17.40 1.06
C HIS A 269 -7.17 16.54 0.58
N LEU A 270 -7.49 15.27 0.32
CA LEU A 270 -6.66 14.30 -0.36
C LEU A 270 -7.34 13.86 -1.65
N HIS A 271 -6.60 13.76 -2.73
CA HIS A 271 -7.00 13.11 -3.96
C HIS A 271 -6.79 11.60 -3.81
N ILE A 272 -7.85 10.84 -4.00
CA ILE A 272 -7.83 9.38 -3.93
C ILE A 272 -7.79 8.82 -5.33
N SER A 273 -6.84 7.95 -5.60
CA SER A 273 -6.66 7.37 -6.93
C SER A 273 -6.20 5.93 -6.87
N LEU A 274 -6.62 5.16 -7.87
CA LEU A 274 -5.98 3.90 -8.21
C LEU A 274 -4.82 4.19 -9.18
N ALA A 275 -3.71 3.49 -8.98
CA ALA A 275 -2.54 3.53 -9.85
C ALA A 275 -2.31 2.13 -10.42
N THR A 276 -2.04 2.05 -11.71
CA THR A 276 -1.70 0.81 -12.42
C THR A 276 -0.56 1.06 -13.39
N ARG A 277 0.08 0.02 -13.87
CA ARG A 277 0.91 0.13 -15.07
C ARG A 277 0.02 0.28 -16.31
N PRO A 278 0.52 0.88 -17.40
CA PRO A 278 -0.25 1.05 -18.63
C PRO A 278 -0.63 -0.29 -19.27
N ASP A 279 0.22 -1.32 -19.09
CA ASP A 279 0.08 -2.63 -19.71
C ASP A 279 0.20 -3.76 -18.68
N GLY A 280 -0.28 -4.97 -19.06
CA GLY A 280 -0.04 -6.20 -18.32
C GLY A 280 -0.95 -6.40 -17.10
N LEU A 281 -2.14 -5.81 -17.08
CA LEU A 281 -3.16 -6.14 -16.08
C LEU A 281 -3.75 -7.53 -16.35
N SER A 282 -3.92 -8.31 -15.29
CA SER A 282 -4.67 -9.56 -15.37
C SER A 282 -6.16 -9.27 -15.61
N PRO A 283 -6.92 -10.25 -16.16
CA PRO A 283 -8.38 -10.10 -16.29
C PRO A 283 -9.08 -9.80 -14.97
N ALA A 284 -8.58 -10.36 -13.87
CA ALA A 284 -9.10 -10.12 -12.53
C ALA A 284 -8.85 -8.66 -12.07
N ALA A 285 -7.65 -8.13 -12.31
CA ALA A 285 -7.32 -6.74 -12.01
C ALA A 285 -8.13 -5.76 -12.89
N ALA A 286 -8.31 -6.07 -14.18
CA ALA A 286 -9.16 -5.28 -15.07
C ALA A 286 -10.63 -5.27 -14.60
N ALA A 287 -11.16 -6.41 -14.16
CA ALA A 287 -12.50 -6.51 -13.58
C ALA A 287 -12.63 -5.69 -12.29
N PHE A 288 -11.60 -5.69 -11.42
CA PHE A 288 -11.60 -4.86 -10.21
C PHE A 288 -11.65 -3.36 -10.55
N LEU A 289 -10.87 -2.92 -11.54
CA LEU A 289 -10.91 -1.52 -11.99
C LEU A 289 -12.26 -1.13 -12.60
N ALA A 290 -12.98 -2.06 -13.24
CA ALA A 290 -14.31 -1.81 -13.77
C ALA A 290 -15.35 -1.56 -12.66
N VAL A 291 -15.22 -2.23 -11.52
CA VAL A 291 -16.09 -2.00 -10.34
C VAL A 291 -15.79 -0.65 -9.68
N ALA A 292 -14.57 -0.13 -9.82
CA ALA A 292 -14.14 1.12 -9.20
C ALA A 292 -14.50 2.39 -10.01
N ARG A 293 -15.07 2.22 -11.20
CA ARG A 293 -15.50 3.31 -12.08
C ARG A 293 -16.99 3.60 -11.91
#